data_621390bb4c4e92fdfc9108fbf1394ee5
#
_entry.id   621390bb4c4e92fdfc9108fbf1394ee5
#
_cell.length_a   1.000
_cell.length_b   1.000
_cell.length_c   1.000
_cell.angle_alpha   90.00
_cell.angle_beta   90.00
_cell.angle_gamma   90.00
#
_symmetry.space_group_name_H-M   'P 1'
#
loop_
_entity.id
_entity.type
_entity.pdbx_description
1 polymer ?
#
loop_
_entity_poly.entity_id
_entity_poly.type
_entity_poly.pdbx_seq_one_letter_code
_entity_poly.pdbx_strand_id
1 'polypeptide(L)'
;MHTSFRTLVAALLMGGSAMVMAANDGQSRVNELLSSAPEYRTTWAKVVKKEERLPDWVINLSGASEQQMTAATEDGDKYLVGPLCETADTCKSKRLIVAFSLDKEDAYAMLVEVPAGLPADKSPTRHATYRYLGKPDEGMQKLLNEELRKDPNWY
;
A
#
# COMPACT_ATOMS: atom_id res chain seq x y z
N MET A 1 41.38 53.70 -30.60
CA MET A 1 41.14 52.35 -31.08
C MET A 1 41.05 51.44 -29.89
N HIS A 2 39.85 51.20 -29.45
CA HIS A 2 39.63 50.30 -28.34
C HIS A 2 38.59 49.26 -28.70
N THR A 3 39.01 48.07 -28.81
CA THR A 3 38.13 46.94 -29.00
C THR A 3 37.80 46.36 -27.62
N SER A 4 36.59 46.58 -27.23
CA SER A 4 36.04 46.00 -26.02
C SER A 4 35.55 44.58 -26.31
N PHE A 5 36.24 43.65 -25.80
CA PHE A 5 35.76 42.27 -25.76
C PHE A 5 34.75 42.14 -24.62
N ARG A 6 33.53 41.99 -24.98
CA ARG A 6 32.48 41.56 -24.04
C ARG A 6 32.40 40.07 -24.07
N THR A 7 32.91 39.51 -23.03
CA THR A 7 32.72 38.07 -22.77
C THR A 7 31.31 37.86 -22.27
N LEU A 8 30.52 37.25 -23.10
CA LEU A 8 29.22 36.72 -22.69
C LEU A 8 29.45 35.43 -21.89
N VAL A 9 29.23 35.53 -20.60
CA VAL A 9 29.14 34.36 -19.77
C VAL A 9 27.71 33.84 -19.89
N ALA A 10 27.54 32.80 -20.67
CA ALA A 10 26.32 32.05 -20.69
C ALA A 10 26.24 31.22 -19.40
N ALA A 11 25.45 31.67 -18.46
CA ALA A 11 25.09 30.89 -17.31
C ALA A 11 24.14 29.79 -17.76
N LEU A 12 24.67 28.60 -17.92
CA LEU A 12 23.84 27.39 -18.04
C LEU A 12 23.21 27.13 -16.68
N LEU A 13 21.98 27.53 -16.56
CA LEU A 13 21.13 27.05 -15.50
C LEU A 13 20.80 25.58 -15.81
N MET A 14 21.55 24.69 -15.23
CA MET A 14 21.18 23.29 -15.13
C MET A 14 19.97 23.20 -14.24
N GLY A 15 18.80 23.13 -14.85
CA GLY A 15 17.58 22.79 -14.16
C GLY A 15 17.75 21.45 -13.46
N GLY A 16 17.82 21.49 -12.15
CA GLY A 16 17.93 20.30 -11.35
C GLY A 16 16.75 19.38 -11.63
N SER A 17 17.06 18.19 -12.09
CA SER A 17 16.06 17.18 -12.34
C SER A 17 15.46 16.72 -11.02
N ALA A 18 14.30 17.20 -10.72
CA ALA A 18 13.48 16.73 -9.61
C ALA A 18 12.80 15.36 -9.92
N MET A 19 13.40 14.56 -10.78
CA MET A 19 12.75 13.36 -11.33
C MET A 19 13.03 12.08 -10.58
N VAL A 20 13.85 12.11 -9.53
CA VAL A 20 14.32 10.87 -8.90
C VAL A 20 13.35 10.32 -7.85
N MET A 21 12.38 11.11 -7.40
CA MET A 21 11.49 10.72 -6.30
C MET A 21 10.31 9.85 -6.71
N ALA A 22 9.92 9.87 -7.98
CA ALA A 22 8.76 9.11 -8.45
C ALA A 22 9.05 7.61 -8.67
N ALA A 23 10.31 7.22 -8.80
CA ALA A 23 10.69 5.84 -9.12
C ALA A 23 10.61 4.88 -7.92
N ASN A 24 10.53 5.39 -6.68
CA ASN A 24 10.54 4.55 -5.47
C ASN A 24 9.15 4.33 -4.87
N ASP A 25 8.12 5.02 -5.37
CA ASP A 25 6.77 5.03 -4.79
C ASP A 25 5.99 3.72 -4.99
N GLY A 26 6.48 2.75 -5.68
CA GLY A 26 5.84 1.46 -5.87
C GLY A 26 6.76 0.29 -5.56
N GLN A 27 7.87 0.53 -4.87
CA GLN A 27 8.92 -0.48 -4.66
C GLN A 27 8.86 -1.17 -3.32
N SER A 28 8.18 -0.60 -2.33
CA SER A 28 8.05 -1.17 -1.00
C SER A 28 6.99 -2.26 -0.97
N ARG A 29 7.24 -3.26 -0.13
CA ARG A 29 6.25 -4.28 0.19
C ARG A 29 5.60 -3.96 1.53
N VAL A 30 4.39 -4.47 1.76
CA VAL A 30 3.67 -4.20 3.01
C VAL A 30 4.47 -4.62 4.23
N ASN A 31 5.12 -5.78 4.18
CA ASN A 31 5.92 -6.28 5.30
C ASN A 31 7.22 -5.52 5.55
N GLU A 32 7.58 -4.59 4.69
CA GLU A 32 8.76 -3.74 4.84
C GLU A 32 8.42 -2.32 5.34
N LEU A 33 7.15 -1.94 5.29
CA LEU A 33 6.74 -0.56 5.55
C LEU A 33 7.10 -0.06 6.94
N LEU A 34 6.78 -0.81 7.98
CA LEU A 34 6.98 -0.35 9.36
C LEU A 34 8.44 -0.14 9.73
N SER A 35 9.36 -0.81 9.03
CA SER A 35 10.80 -0.62 9.19
C SER A 35 11.37 0.45 8.28
N SER A 36 10.64 0.86 7.24
CA SER A 36 11.13 1.82 6.24
C SER A 36 11.10 3.26 6.75
N ALA A 37 10.10 3.62 7.57
CA ALA A 37 9.97 4.94 8.14
C ALA A 37 9.14 4.91 9.42
N PRO A 38 9.51 5.71 10.45
CA PRO A 38 8.79 5.72 11.72
C PRO A 38 7.35 6.22 11.62
N GLU A 39 7.03 7.05 10.64
CA GLU A 39 5.70 7.57 10.40
C GLU A 39 4.69 6.46 10.07
N TYR A 40 5.10 5.47 9.30
CA TYR A 40 4.26 4.30 9.01
C TYR A 40 3.90 3.54 10.28
N ARG A 41 4.87 3.36 11.16
CA ARG A 41 4.66 2.68 12.44
C ARG A 41 3.68 3.43 13.32
N THR A 42 3.84 4.74 13.42
CA THR A 42 2.96 5.60 14.21
C THR A 42 1.53 5.58 13.68
N THR A 43 1.36 5.70 12.38
CA THR A 43 0.05 5.69 11.73
C THR A 43 -0.64 4.34 11.87
N TRP A 44 0.08 3.25 11.62
CA TRP A 44 -0.48 1.91 11.77
C TRP A 44 -0.87 1.58 13.20
N ALA A 45 -0.06 1.99 14.16
CA ALA A 45 -0.39 1.84 15.59
C ALA A 45 -1.72 2.48 15.96
N LYS A 46 -2.04 3.64 15.39
CA LYS A 46 -3.34 4.30 15.62
C LYS A 46 -4.51 3.49 15.05
N VAL A 47 -4.31 2.84 13.93
CA VAL A 47 -5.33 1.99 13.31
C VAL A 47 -5.60 0.77 14.16
N VAL A 48 -4.56 0.01 14.50
CA VAL A 48 -4.71 -1.26 15.22
C VAL A 48 -5.12 -1.09 16.67
N LYS A 49 -4.78 0.04 17.30
CA LYS A 49 -5.16 0.34 18.67
C LYS A 49 -6.67 0.38 18.88
N LYS A 50 -7.42 0.75 17.86
CA LYS A 50 -8.89 0.87 17.92
C LYS A 50 -9.59 -0.46 17.65
N GLU A 51 -8.84 -1.49 17.30
CA GLU A 51 -9.39 -2.77 16.90
C GLU A 51 -9.13 -3.83 17.95
N GLU A 52 -10.09 -4.75 18.09
CA GLU A 52 -9.99 -5.88 19.00
C GLU A 52 -9.72 -7.17 18.25
N ARG A 53 -8.99 -8.08 18.87
CA ARG A 53 -8.77 -9.44 18.36
C ARG A 53 -8.15 -9.49 16.97
N LEU A 54 -7.16 -8.65 16.71
CA LEU A 54 -6.38 -8.75 15.50
C LEU A 54 -5.25 -9.77 15.66
N PRO A 55 -4.96 -10.57 14.62
CA PRO A 55 -3.80 -11.44 14.62
C PRO A 55 -2.48 -10.64 14.69
N ASP A 56 -1.45 -11.23 15.26
CA ASP A 56 -0.15 -10.57 15.40
C ASP A 56 0.46 -10.15 14.05
N TRP A 57 0.28 -10.97 13.01
CA TRP A 57 0.81 -10.64 11.68
C TRP A 57 0.14 -9.40 11.06
N VAL A 58 -1.10 -9.10 11.44
CA VAL A 58 -1.80 -7.87 11.04
C VAL A 58 -1.31 -6.69 11.88
N ILE A 59 -1.22 -6.86 13.19
CA ILE A 59 -0.75 -5.80 14.10
C ILE A 59 0.65 -5.32 13.72
N ASN A 60 1.53 -6.26 13.40
CA ASN A 60 2.93 -5.98 13.09
C ASN A 60 3.22 -5.84 11.59
N LEU A 61 2.23 -6.06 10.72
CA LEU A 61 2.42 -6.15 9.27
C LEU A 61 3.62 -7.05 8.92
N SER A 62 3.69 -8.20 9.58
CA SER A 62 4.86 -9.09 9.53
C SER A 62 4.65 -10.34 8.69
N GLY A 63 3.54 -10.45 7.99
CA GLY A 63 3.27 -11.58 7.12
C GLY A 63 4.12 -11.62 5.86
N ALA A 64 3.70 -12.40 4.89
CA ALA A 64 4.37 -12.55 3.60
C ALA A 64 3.82 -11.56 2.57
N SER A 65 4.70 -10.88 1.86
CA SER A 65 4.39 -9.93 0.80
C SER A 65 5.19 -10.27 -0.44
N GLU A 66 4.60 -10.98 -1.38
CA GLU A 66 5.27 -11.35 -2.63
C GLU A 66 5.25 -10.21 -3.65
N GLN A 67 4.27 -9.32 -3.55
CA GLN A 67 4.08 -8.20 -4.48
C GLN A 67 4.45 -6.88 -3.83
N GLN A 68 5.03 -6.00 -4.64
CA GLN A 68 5.27 -4.62 -4.24
C GLN A 68 3.95 -3.85 -4.20
N MET A 69 3.88 -2.84 -3.36
CA MET A 69 2.76 -1.92 -3.33
C MET A 69 2.72 -1.09 -4.61
N THR A 70 1.54 -0.73 -5.04
CA THR A 70 1.32 0.11 -6.22
C THR A 70 0.65 1.42 -5.84
N ALA A 71 0.94 2.46 -6.62
CA ALA A 71 0.29 3.74 -6.43
C ALA A 71 -1.16 3.70 -6.90
N ALA A 72 -2.04 4.31 -6.12
CA ALA A 72 -3.45 4.46 -6.45
C ALA A 72 -3.93 5.85 -6.02
N THR A 73 -5.00 6.33 -6.64
CA THR A 73 -5.61 7.61 -6.30
C THR A 73 -7.05 7.37 -5.87
N GLU A 74 -7.43 7.96 -4.75
CA GLU A 74 -8.79 7.97 -4.26
C GLU A 74 -9.15 9.37 -3.78
N ASP A 75 -10.23 9.94 -4.31
CA ASP A 75 -10.72 11.29 -3.99
C ASP A 75 -9.62 12.39 -4.05
N GLY A 76 -8.78 12.31 -5.08
CA GLY A 76 -7.68 13.24 -5.30
C GLY A 76 -6.42 12.97 -4.49
N ASP A 77 -6.48 12.12 -3.49
CA ASP A 77 -5.33 11.74 -2.67
C ASP A 77 -4.63 10.49 -3.20
N LYS A 78 -3.34 10.44 -3.01
CA LYS A 78 -2.50 9.33 -3.47
C LYS A 78 -2.17 8.37 -2.34
N TYR A 79 -2.21 7.09 -2.67
CA TYR A 79 -1.95 5.99 -1.74
C TYR A 79 -0.99 4.99 -2.33
N LEU A 80 -0.27 4.29 -1.46
CA LEU A 80 0.37 3.01 -1.78
C LEU A 80 -0.55 1.91 -1.29
N VAL A 81 -0.83 0.95 -2.17
CA VAL A 81 -1.75 -0.15 -1.89
C VAL A 81 -1.07 -1.48 -2.20
N GLY A 82 -1.23 -2.46 -1.33
CA GLY A 82 -0.67 -3.77 -1.55
C GLY A 82 -1.21 -4.85 -0.64
N PRO A 83 -0.97 -6.11 -1.01
CA PRO A 83 -1.42 -7.27 -0.25
C PRO A 83 -0.39 -7.73 0.77
N LEU A 84 -0.88 -8.34 1.84
CA LEU A 84 -0.11 -9.05 2.84
C LEU A 84 -0.85 -10.34 3.18
N CYS A 85 -0.13 -11.45 3.27
CA CYS A 85 -0.69 -12.74 3.70
C CYS A 85 -0.12 -13.12 5.06
N GLU A 86 -0.82 -13.95 5.83
CA GLU A 86 -0.29 -14.47 7.08
C GLU A 86 1.04 -15.20 6.85
N THR A 87 1.03 -16.13 5.88
CA THR A 87 2.23 -16.79 5.36
C THR A 87 2.10 -16.92 3.84
N ALA A 88 3.19 -17.27 3.15
CA ALA A 88 3.16 -17.50 1.71
C ALA A 88 2.14 -18.59 1.30
N ASP A 89 1.93 -19.58 2.16
CA ASP A 89 1.03 -20.70 1.89
C ASP A 89 -0.44 -20.40 2.21
N THR A 90 -0.74 -19.35 2.97
CA THR A 90 -2.09 -19.04 3.43
C THR A 90 -2.74 -17.88 2.70
N CYS A 91 -2.14 -17.36 1.63
CA CYS A 91 -2.66 -16.21 0.89
C CYS A 91 -4.10 -16.39 0.39
N LYS A 92 -4.51 -17.60 0.07
CA LYS A 92 -5.87 -17.90 -0.39
C LYS A 92 -6.91 -17.78 0.71
N SER A 93 -6.52 -18.02 1.96
CA SER A 93 -7.45 -18.08 3.09
C SER A 93 -7.34 -16.90 4.06
N LYS A 94 -6.18 -16.26 4.15
CA LYS A 94 -5.95 -15.14 5.07
C LYS A 94 -5.07 -14.10 4.42
N ARG A 95 -5.65 -12.96 4.10
CA ARG A 95 -4.92 -11.85 3.51
C ARG A 95 -5.42 -10.51 4.02
N LEU A 96 -4.55 -9.54 3.93
CA LEU A 96 -4.83 -8.15 4.26
C LEU A 96 -4.50 -7.31 3.04
N ILE A 97 -5.40 -6.42 2.66
CA ILE A 97 -5.12 -5.38 1.67
C ILE A 97 -4.91 -4.09 2.45
N VAL A 98 -3.79 -3.44 2.23
CA VAL A 98 -3.38 -2.26 3.00
C VAL A 98 -3.20 -1.07 2.07
N ALA A 99 -3.70 0.09 2.49
CA ALA A 99 -3.49 1.36 1.81
C ALA A 99 -2.90 2.36 2.80
N PHE A 100 -1.78 2.98 2.43
CA PHE A 100 -1.19 4.11 3.15
C PHE A 100 -1.16 5.33 2.26
N SER A 101 -1.54 6.48 2.80
CA SER A 101 -1.36 7.74 2.09
C SER A 101 0.13 8.02 1.86
N LEU A 102 0.46 8.74 0.77
CA LEU A 102 1.86 9.05 0.47
C LEU A 102 2.51 9.94 1.53
N ASP A 103 1.73 10.76 2.21
CA ASP A 103 2.20 11.58 3.33
C ASP A 103 2.40 10.76 4.62
N LYS A 104 2.01 9.48 4.62
CA LYS A 104 2.12 8.52 5.72
C LYS A 104 1.23 8.83 6.92
N GLU A 105 0.28 9.74 6.78
CA GLU A 105 -0.60 10.17 7.89
C GLU A 105 -1.85 9.30 8.05
N ASP A 106 -2.30 8.67 6.97
CA ASP A 106 -3.52 7.86 6.94
C ASP A 106 -3.24 6.44 6.49
N ALA A 107 -3.93 5.50 7.11
CA ALA A 107 -3.87 4.10 6.73
C ALA A 107 -5.23 3.43 6.85
N TYR A 108 -5.50 2.53 5.92
CA TYR A 108 -6.72 1.73 5.87
C TYR A 108 -6.37 0.31 5.47
N ALA A 109 -7.20 -0.63 5.88
CA ALA A 109 -7.00 -2.00 5.47
C ALA A 109 -8.31 -2.78 5.39
N MET A 110 -8.25 -3.90 4.70
CA MET A 110 -9.33 -4.88 4.64
C MET A 110 -8.74 -6.25 4.92
N LEU A 111 -9.14 -6.84 6.04
CA LEU A 111 -8.79 -8.22 6.40
C LEU A 111 -9.81 -9.15 5.76
N VAL A 112 -9.31 -10.09 4.97
CA VAL A 112 -10.13 -11.06 4.23
C VAL A 112 -9.79 -12.46 4.69
N GLU A 113 -10.79 -13.17 5.18
CA GLU A 113 -10.63 -14.56 5.63
C GLU A 113 -11.62 -15.45 4.91
N VAL A 114 -11.10 -16.54 4.35
CA VAL A 114 -11.89 -17.57 3.68
C VAL A 114 -11.78 -18.85 4.50
N PRO A 115 -12.88 -19.60 4.73
CA PRO A 115 -12.81 -20.86 5.47
C PRO A 115 -11.79 -21.82 4.87
N ALA A 116 -11.00 -22.46 5.71
CA ALA A 116 -10.06 -23.49 5.29
C ALA A 116 -10.82 -24.71 4.72
N GLY A 117 -10.24 -25.33 3.68
CA GLY A 117 -10.83 -26.52 3.07
C GLY A 117 -12.03 -26.23 2.16
N LEU A 118 -12.21 -24.98 1.71
CA LEU A 118 -13.26 -24.63 0.77
C LEU A 118 -13.07 -25.43 -0.53
N PRO A 119 -14.12 -26.15 -1.01
CA PRO A 119 -14.02 -26.89 -2.28
C PRO A 119 -13.70 -25.96 -3.45
N ALA A 120 -13.00 -26.48 -4.46
CA ALA A 120 -12.55 -25.71 -5.62
C ALA A 120 -13.70 -25.14 -6.46
N ASP A 121 -14.89 -25.73 -6.39
CA ASP A 121 -16.10 -25.28 -7.07
C ASP A 121 -16.83 -24.14 -6.33
N LYS A 122 -16.36 -23.78 -5.14
CA LYS A 122 -16.92 -22.70 -4.34
C LYS A 122 -16.10 -21.42 -4.50
N SER A 123 -16.78 -20.32 -4.80
CA SER A 123 -16.10 -19.04 -4.96
C SER A 123 -15.65 -18.45 -3.62
N PRO A 124 -14.40 -18.00 -3.50
CA PRO A 124 -13.93 -17.31 -2.30
C PRO A 124 -14.78 -16.10 -1.94
N THR A 125 -15.22 -15.34 -2.93
CA THR A 125 -16.00 -14.11 -2.73
C THR A 125 -17.28 -14.32 -1.95
N ARG A 126 -17.93 -15.47 -2.12
CA ARG A 126 -19.20 -15.77 -1.45
C ARG A 126 -19.05 -16.34 -0.05
N HIS A 127 -17.86 -16.80 0.29
CA HIS A 127 -17.60 -17.47 1.56
C HIS A 127 -16.64 -16.70 2.46
N ALA A 128 -16.06 -15.62 1.96
CA ALA A 128 -15.13 -14.79 2.70
C ALA A 128 -15.84 -13.91 3.73
N THR A 129 -15.14 -13.63 4.82
CA THR A 129 -15.47 -12.53 5.72
C THR A 129 -14.56 -11.36 5.45
N TYR A 130 -15.09 -10.16 5.54
CA TYR A 130 -14.38 -8.91 5.28
C TYR A 130 -14.44 -8.05 6.53
N ARG A 131 -13.29 -7.56 6.97
CA ARG A 131 -13.20 -6.65 8.10
C ARG A 131 -12.36 -5.44 7.70
N TYR A 132 -12.98 -4.26 7.72
CA TYR A 132 -12.29 -3.01 7.42
C TYR A 132 -11.62 -2.44 8.66
N LEU A 133 -10.39 -1.96 8.51
CA LEU A 133 -9.60 -1.32 9.54
C LEU A 133 -9.35 0.14 9.15
N GLY A 134 -9.35 1.03 10.13
CA GLY A 134 -9.11 2.46 9.89
C GLY A 134 -10.33 3.24 9.44
N LYS A 135 -11.50 2.63 9.45
CA LYS A 135 -12.79 3.24 9.03
C LYS A 135 -12.74 3.82 7.62
N PRO A 136 -12.44 3.02 6.59
CA PRO A 136 -12.44 3.50 5.22
C PRO A 136 -13.87 3.92 4.79
N ASP A 137 -13.96 5.02 4.05
CA ASP A 137 -15.19 5.41 3.38
C ASP A 137 -15.49 4.49 2.18
N GLU A 138 -16.61 4.72 1.49
CA GLU A 138 -17.00 3.90 0.35
C GLU A 138 -15.97 3.88 -0.77
N GLY A 139 -15.35 5.04 -1.05
CA GLY A 139 -14.31 5.14 -2.08
C GLY A 139 -13.06 4.32 -1.73
N MET A 140 -12.63 4.39 -0.48
CA MET A 140 -11.49 3.61 0.00
C MET A 140 -11.82 2.11 0.07
N GLN A 141 -13.02 1.75 0.51
CA GLN A 141 -13.47 0.35 0.47
C GLN A 141 -13.45 -0.22 -0.95
N LYS A 142 -13.91 0.57 -1.91
CA LYS A 142 -13.88 0.20 -3.33
C LYS A 142 -12.43 -0.02 -3.81
N LEU A 143 -11.52 0.89 -3.46
CA LEU A 143 -10.12 0.78 -3.81
C LEU A 143 -9.48 -0.50 -3.25
N LEU A 144 -9.74 -0.80 -1.97
CA LEU A 144 -9.26 -2.03 -1.33
C LEU A 144 -9.80 -3.29 -2.01
N ASN A 145 -11.09 -3.29 -2.36
CA ASN A 145 -11.71 -4.40 -3.09
C ASN A 145 -11.16 -4.56 -4.51
N GLU A 146 -10.89 -3.47 -5.20
CA GLU A 146 -10.29 -3.51 -6.54
C GLU A 146 -8.88 -4.12 -6.49
N GLU A 147 -8.11 -3.81 -5.47
CA GLU A 147 -6.79 -4.42 -5.27
C GLU A 147 -6.91 -5.93 -5.05
N LEU A 148 -7.87 -6.37 -4.24
CA LEU A 148 -8.12 -7.79 -4.01
C LEU A 148 -8.48 -8.53 -5.32
N ARG A 149 -9.28 -7.90 -6.18
CA ARG A 149 -9.73 -8.48 -7.46
C ARG A 149 -8.63 -8.63 -8.49
N LYS A 150 -7.47 -8.02 -8.29
CA LYS A 150 -6.31 -8.24 -9.16
C LYS A 150 -5.75 -9.65 -9.03
N ASP A 151 -6.05 -10.35 -7.95
CA ASP A 151 -5.69 -11.75 -7.80
C ASP A 151 -6.58 -12.62 -8.69
N PRO A 152 -6.01 -13.36 -9.67
CA PRO A 152 -6.80 -14.21 -10.57
C PRO A 152 -7.50 -15.37 -9.84
N ASN A 153 -7.06 -15.72 -8.64
CA ASN A 153 -7.70 -16.75 -7.81
C ASN A 153 -8.86 -16.20 -6.97
N TRP A 154 -9.13 -14.92 -7.08
CA TRP A 154 -10.25 -14.28 -6.39
C TRP A 154 -11.45 -14.12 -7.31
N TYR A 155 -12.46 -14.95 -7.16
CA TYR A 155 -13.65 -15.01 -8.01
C TYR A 155 -14.93 -15.29 -7.22
#